data_f98c448516c406d39903d517b95cd5fb
#
_entry.id   f98c448516c406d39903d517b95cd5fb
#
_cell.length_a   1.000
_cell.length_b   1.000
_cell.length_c   1.000
_cell.angle_alpha   90.00
_cell.angle_beta   90.00
_cell.angle_gamma   90.00
#
_symmetry.space_group_name_H-M   'P 1'
#
loop_
_entity.id
_entity.type
_entity.pdbx_description
1 polymer ?
#
loop_
_entity_poly.entity_id
_entity_poly.type
_entity_poly.pdbx_seq_one_letter_code
_entity_poly.pdbx_strand_id
1 'polypeptide(L)'
;YKLADHSALNLVYTSSISYELSAIGHNVMVAGSAFVVNKEVTIDPKTKNEYFNLLERMPHNLAKISTERKNNALKYAHYFQNTISIKISSFKSTPNIWPPFEFDSNLIENLIIEKDDGIKYVIDHITE
;
A
#
# COMPACT_ATOMS: atom_id res chain seq x y z
N TYR A 1 -2.50 14.07 2.82
CA TYR A 1 -1.54 13.71 3.89
C TYR A 1 -1.25 14.86 4.89
N LYS A 2 -1.93 16.01 4.79
CA LYS A 2 -1.68 17.19 5.67
C LYS A 2 -1.69 16.87 7.18
N LEU A 3 -2.55 15.93 7.62
CA LEU A 3 -2.59 15.53 9.02
C LEU A 3 -1.32 14.77 9.43
N ALA A 4 -0.79 13.92 8.55
CA ALA A 4 0.43 13.17 8.81
C ALA A 4 1.66 14.08 8.95
N ASP A 5 1.70 15.19 8.23
CA ASP A 5 2.79 16.18 8.30
C ASP A 5 2.91 16.84 9.69
N HIS A 6 1.82 16.85 10.46
CA HIS A 6 1.76 17.39 11.82
C HIS A 6 1.81 16.31 12.91
N SER A 7 1.97 15.04 12.53
CA SER A 7 1.99 13.90 13.46
C SER A 7 3.40 13.40 13.67
N ALA A 8 3.78 13.18 14.93
CA ALA A 8 5.06 12.55 15.27
C ALA A 8 5.07 11.06 14.90
N LEU A 9 3.91 10.41 15.02
CA LEU A 9 3.70 8.99 14.73
C LEU A 9 2.31 8.79 14.10
N ASN A 10 2.25 8.04 13.03
CA ASN A 10 1.00 7.63 12.39
C ASN A 10 0.69 6.18 12.75
N LEU A 11 -0.50 5.95 13.29
CA LEU A 11 -0.95 4.61 13.64
C LEU A 11 -1.85 4.07 12.54
N VAL A 12 -1.54 2.88 12.07
CA VAL A 12 -2.29 2.19 11.02
C VAL A 12 -2.63 0.78 11.48
N TYR A 13 -3.87 0.34 11.29
CA TYR A 13 -4.26 -1.02 11.63
C TYR A 13 -3.94 -1.99 10.49
N THR A 14 -4.53 -1.78 9.32
CA THR A 14 -4.28 -2.55 8.10
C THR A 14 -4.63 -1.70 6.88
N SER A 15 -3.65 -1.13 6.21
CA SER A 15 -3.90 -0.26 5.06
C SER A 15 -2.63 -0.04 4.24
N SER A 16 -2.78 0.15 2.93
CA SER A 16 -1.71 0.54 2.01
C SER A 16 -1.06 1.88 2.37
N ILE A 17 -1.80 2.77 3.03
CA ILE A 17 -1.27 4.07 3.48
C ILE A 17 -0.03 3.92 4.37
N SER A 18 0.20 2.75 4.96
CA SER A 18 1.36 2.47 5.79
C SER A 18 2.69 2.61 5.03
N TYR A 19 2.80 2.04 3.83
CA TYR A 19 4.02 2.18 3.03
C TYR A 19 4.10 3.54 2.34
N GLU A 20 2.96 4.11 1.97
CA GLU A 20 2.90 5.43 1.33
C GLU A 20 3.45 6.51 2.26
N LEU A 21 2.96 6.57 3.50
CA LEU A 21 3.45 7.50 4.52
C LEU A 21 4.94 7.28 4.85
N SER A 22 5.36 6.02 4.96
CA SER A 22 6.79 5.69 5.19
C SER A 22 7.67 6.13 4.02
N ALA A 23 7.22 5.97 2.78
CA ALA A 23 7.95 6.37 1.57
C ALA A 23 8.15 7.89 1.48
N ILE A 24 7.18 8.67 1.93
CA ILE A 24 7.30 10.14 1.99
C ILE A 24 8.00 10.65 3.26
N GLY A 25 8.36 9.76 4.18
CA GLY A 25 9.25 10.09 5.30
C GLY A 25 8.60 10.19 6.66
N HIS A 26 7.36 9.72 6.83
CA HIS A 26 6.69 9.69 8.12
C HIS A 26 6.96 8.41 8.90
N ASN A 27 6.99 8.53 10.23
CA ASN A 27 6.98 7.36 11.10
C ASN A 27 5.60 6.74 11.12
N VAL A 28 5.55 5.44 10.85
CA VAL A 28 4.32 4.66 10.85
C VAL A 28 4.48 3.43 11.73
N MET A 29 3.53 3.21 12.63
CA MET A 29 3.43 1.99 13.43
C MET A 29 2.16 1.23 13.05
N VAL A 30 2.32 -0.07 12.78
CA VAL A 30 1.21 -0.95 12.43
C VAL A 30 0.70 -1.66 13.68
N ALA A 31 -0.58 -1.46 13.99
CA ALA A 31 -1.24 -2.08 15.15
C ALA A 31 -1.86 -3.45 14.83
N GLY A 32 -2.03 -3.77 13.56
CA GLY A 32 -2.68 -4.98 13.08
C GLY A 32 -1.81 -5.77 12.10
N SER A 33 -2.44 -6.30 11.07
CA SER A 33 -1.77 -7.07 10.03
C SER A 33 -1.86 -6.32 8.69
N ALA A 34 -0.80 -5.63 8.32
CA ALA A 34 -0.67 -4.97 7.03
C ALA A 34 0.36 -5.71 6.15
N PHE A 35 0.27 -5.53 4.85
CA PHE A 35 1.18 -6.18 3.87
C PHE A 35 2.66 -5.86 4.10
N VAL A 36 2.94 -4.74 4.75
CA VAL A 36 4.29 -4.21 5.01
C VAL A 36 4.92 -4.78 6.29
N VAL A 37 4.16 -5.47 7.13
CA VAL A 37 4.67 -6.04 8.39
C VAL A 37 5.83 -7.00 8.11
N ASN A 38 6.89 -6.88 8.89
CA ASN A 38 8.15 -7.63 8.74
C ASN A 38 8.94 -7.34 7.45
N LYS A 39 8.70 -6.19 6.82
CA LYS A 39 9.43 -5.73 5.61
C LYS A 39 10.38 -4.57 5.89
N GLU A 40 10.58 -4.22 7.15
CA GLU A 40 11.42 -3.07 7.56
C GLU A 40 10.96 -1.73 6.96
N VAL A 41 9.68 -1.64 6.66
CA VAL A 41 9.01 -0.45 6.11
C VAL A 41 8.38 0.38 7.22
N THR A 42 7.84 -0.29 8.23
CA THR A 42 7.09 0.29 9.36
C THR A 42 7.67 -0.14 10.70
N ILE A 43 7.13 0.40 11.77
CA ILE A 43 7.38 -0.05 13.14
C ILE A 43 6.33 -1.12 13.44
N ASP A 44 6.78 -2.35 13.68
CA ASP A 44 5.92 -3.54 13.75
C ASP A 44 6.05 -4.20 15.13
N PRO A 45 5.31 -3.72 16.16
CA PRO A 45 5.31 -4.33 17.48
C PRO A 45 4.82 -5.78 17.42
N LYS A 46 5.54 -6.69 18.07
CA LYS A 46 5.25 -8.14 18.03
C LYS A 46 4.20 -8.55 19.07
N THR A 47 4.03 -7.77 20.11
CA THR A 47 3.10 -8.04 21.21
C THR A 47 2.31 -6.81 21.59
N LYS A 48 1.17 -7.03 22.25
CA LYS A 48 0.35 -5.95 22.80
C LYS A 48 1.15 -5.08 23.79
N ASN A 49 1.98 -5.70 24.61
CA ASN A 49 2.80 -4.97 25.59
C ASN A 49 3.85 -4.09 24.88
N GLU A 50 4.49 -4.62 23.85
CA GLU A 50 5.45 -3.84 23.04
C GLU A 50 4.75 -2.65 22.36
N TYR A 51 3.56 -2.87 21.80
CA TYR A 51 2.77 -1.82 21.19
C TYR A 51 2.51 -0.65 22.16
N PHE A 52 2.03 -0.94 23.36
CA PHE A 52 1.75 0.11 24.35
C PHE A 52 3.02 0.77 24.88
N ASN A 53 4.09 0.00 25.12
CA ASN A 53 5.39 0.55 25.51
C ASN A 53 5.95 1.51 24.46
N LEU A 54 5.78 1.19 23.19
CA LEU A 54 6.18 2.07 22.09
C LEU A 54 5.31 3.33 22.04
N LEU A 55 3.99 3.21 22.21
CA LEU A 55 3.08 4.36 22.26
C LEU A 55 3.43 5.34 23.38
N GLU A 56 3.82 4.85 24.56
CA GLU A 56 4.18 5.69 25.69
C GLU A 56 5.51 6.44 25.47
N ARG A 57 6.48 5.79 24.83
CA ARG A 57 7.84 6.32 24.66
C ARG A 57 8.02 7.18 23.41
N MET A 58 7.37 6.79 22.31
CA MET A 58 7.66 7.35 21.01
C MET A 58 7.25 8.81 20.78
N PRO A 59 6.11 9.31 21.27
CA PRO A 59 5.72 10.69 21.00
C PRO A 59 6.71 11.73 21.49
N HIS A 60 7.52 11.39 22.49
CA HIS A 60 8.47 12.30 23.11
C HIS A 60 9.89 12.20 22.55
N ASN A 61 10.25 11.09 21.89
CA ASN A 61 11.62 10.78 21.47
C ASN A 61 11.72 10.22 20.05
N LEU A 62 10.74 10.48 19.18
CA LEU A 62 10.79 9.99 17.80
C LEU A 62 11.85 10.77 17.00
N ALA A 63 12.94 10.10 16.72
CA ALA A 63 13.80 10.48 15.61
C ALA A 63 13.00 10.42 14.29
N LYS A 64 13.39 11.22 13.31
CA LYS A 64 12.88 11.07 11.95
C LYS A 64 13.04 9.62 11.48
N ILE A 65 12.16 9.17 10.60
CA ILE A 65 12.28 7.86 9.97
C ILE A 65 13.71 7.65 9.44
N SER A 66 14.28 6.47 9.67
CA SER A 66 15.63 6.17 9.17
C SER A 66 15.64 6.16 7.64
N THR A 67 16.76 6.57 7.05
CA THR A 67 16.97 6.54 5.60
C THR A 67 16.76 5.13 5.03
N GLU A 68 17.20 4.11 5.76
CA GLU A 68 17.01 2.71 5.39
C GLU A 68 15.53 2.35 5.29
N ARG A 69 14.75 2.63 6.33
CA ARG A 69 13.31 2.36 6.34
C ARG A 69 12.57 3.11 5.23
N LYS A 70 12.93 4.38 5.02
CA LYS A 70 12.36 5.15 3.90
C LYS A 70 12.69 4.52 2.55
N ASN A 71 13.93 4.08 2.34
CA ASN A 71 14.34 3.43 1.10
C ASN A 71 13.62 2.09 0.90
N ASN A 72 13.45 1.31 1.97
CA ASN A 72 12.66 0.06 1.91
C ASN A 72 11.19 0.35 1.56
N ALA A 73 10.61 1.40 2.12
CA ALA A 73 9.25 1.82 1.78
C ALA A 73 9.12 2.24 0.31
N LEU A 74 10.10 2.96 -0.24
CA LEU A 74 10.12 3.33 -1.66
C LEU A 74 10.24 2.10 -2.57
N LYS A 75 11.12 1.15 -2.24
CA LYS A 75 11.24 -0.11 -2.99
C LYS A 75 9.94 -0.91 -2.94
N TYR A 76 9.33 -0.98 -1.76
CA TYR A 76 8.06 -1.68 -1.57
C TYR A 76 6.93 -1.02 -2.37
N ALA A 77 6.82 0.30 -2.33
CA ALA A 77 5.83 1.04 -3.10
C ALA A 77 6.00 0.81 -4.61
N HIS A 78 7.24 0.85 -5.09
CA HIS A 78 7.55 0.55 -6.50
C HIS A 78 7.13 -0.87 -6.89
N TYR A 79 7.51 -1.85 -6.08
CA TYR A 79 7.14 -3.26 -6.30
C TYR A 79 5.63 -3.44 -6.31
N PHE A 80 4.92 -2.89 -5.31
CA PHE A 80 3.48 -3.02 -5.19
C PHE A 80 2.74 -2.38 -6.37
N GLN A 81 3.14 -1.18 -6.77
CA GLN A 81 2.46 -0.43 -7.83
C GLN A 81 2.82 -0.90 -9.24
N ASN A 82 4.03 -1.39 -9.46
CA ASN A 82 4.52 -1.66 -10.82
C ASN A 82 4.76 -3.14 -11.11
N THR A 83 4.89 -3.99 -10.09
CA THR A 83 5.22 -5.40 -10.29
C THR A 83 4.04 -6.32 -10.03
N ILE A 84 3.31 -6.08 -8.93
CA ILE A 84 2.15 -6.94 -8.56
C ILE A 84 0.81 -6.35 -8.95
N SER A 85 0.77 -5.11 -9.42
CA SER A 85 -0.46 -4.50 -9.92
C SER A 85 -0.60 -4.75 -11.42
N ILE A 86 -1.62 -5.51 -11.78
CA ILE A 86 -1.91 -5.85 -13.16
C ILE A 86 -2.85 -4.79 -13.73
N LYS A 87 -2.44 -4.16 -14.83
CA LYS A 87 -3.29 -3.18 -15.53
C LYS A 87 -4.30 -3.93 -16.39
N ILE A 88 -5.57 -3.75 -16.09
CA ILE A 88 -6.68 -4.25 -16.91
C ILE A 88 -7.21 -3.09 -17.74
N SER A 89 -7.10 -3.19 -19.07
CA SER A 89 -7.47 -2.12 -20.00
C SER A 89 -8.97 -1.97 -20.19
N SER A 90 -9.75 -2.98 -19.81
CA SER A 90 -11.23 -2.97 -19.88
C SER A 90 -11.89 -2.02 -18.88
N PHE A 91 -11.15 -1.46 -17.95
CA PHE A 91 -11.65 -0.47 -16.98
C PHE A 91 -11.17 0.93 -17.34
N LYS A 92 -12.12 1.87 -17.44
CA LYS A 92 -11.83 3.30 -17.55
C LYS A 92 -11.82 3.93 -16.16
N SER A 93 -10.78 4.72 -15.85
CA SER A 93 -10.71 5.47 -14.61
C SER A 93 -11.75 6.61 -14.60
N THR A 94 -12.53 6.68 -13.52
CA THR A 94 -13.51 7.74 -13.27
C THR A 94 -13.21 8.39 -11.92
N PRO A 95 -12.25 9.33 -11.85
CA PRO A 95 -11.68 9.79 -10.58
C PRO A 95 -12.65 10.50 -9.64
N ASN A 96 -13.81 10.94 -10.13
CA ASN A 96 -14.80 11.68 -9.34
C ASN A 96 -16.08 10.88 -9.02
N ILE A 97 -16.11 9.60 -9.32
CA ILE A 97 -17.28 8.73 -9.13
C ILE A 97 -16.83 7.51 -8.29
N TRP A 98 -17.71 7.00 -7.44
CA TRP A 98 -17.45 5.75 -6.72
C TRP A 98 -18.36 4.63 -7.27
N PRO A 99 -17.80 3.47 -7.64
CA PRO A 99 -16.38 3.12 -7.69
C PRO A 99 -15.62 3.96 -8.73
N PRO A 100 -14.29 4.23 -8.52
CA PRO A 100 -13.52 5.15 -9.37
C PRO A 100 -13.15 4.53 -10.73
N PHE A 101 -14.00 3.68 -11.25
CA PHE A 101 -13.86 3.04 -12.56
C PHE A 101 -15.22 2.73 -13.15
N GLU A 102 -15.30 2.75 -14.47
CA GLU A 102 -16.42 2.26 -15.27
C GLU A 102 -15.95 1.09 -16.11
N PHE A 103 -16.84 0.13 -16.26
CA PHE A 103 -16.66 -0.95 -17.19
C PHE A 103 -17.08 -0.46 -18.58
N ASP A 104 -16.20 -0.59 -19.56
CA ASP A 104 -16.57 -0.25 -20.94
C ASP A 104 -17.51 -1.33 -21.49
N SER A 105 -18.80 -1.02 -21.57
CA SER A 105 -19.82 -1.95 -22.08
C SER A 105 -19.56 -2.42 -23.51
N ASN A 106 -18.86 -1.61 -24.31
CA ASN A 106 -18.46 -2.01 -25.67
C ASN A 106 -17.32 -3.05 -25.63
N LEU A 107 -16.62 -3.18 -24.49
CA LEU A 107 -15.60 -4.19 -24.27
C LEU A 107 -16.16 -5.50 -23.71
N ILE A 108 -17.43 -5.54 -23.24
CA ILE A 108 -18.09 -6.81 -22.85
C ILE A 108 -18.22 -7.75 -24.05
N GLU A 109 -18.57 -7.22 -25.22
CA GLU A 109 -18.56 -7.98 -26.49
C GLU A 109 -17.14 -8.30 -26.98
N ASN A 110 -16.14 -7.59 -26.46
CA ASN A 110 -14.72 -7.72 -26.73
C ASN A 110 -13.90 -8.20 -25.52
N LEU A 111 -14.51 -8.73 -24.45
CA LEU A 111 -13.85 -9.55 -23.44
C LEU A 111 -13.36 -10.87 -24.07
N ILE A 112 -12.84 -10.73 -25.26
CA ILE A 112 -11.96 -11.71 -25.85
C ILE A 112 -10.70 -11.58 -25.04
N ILE A 113 -10.46 -12.58 -24.21
CA ILE A 113 -9.28 -12.78 -23.34
C ILE A 113 -7.99 -12.37 -24.04
N GLU A 114 -7.95 -12.49 -25.37
CA GLU A 114 -6.84 -12.17 -26.24
C GLU A 114 -6.60 -10.67 -26.45
N LYS A 115 -7.54 -9.80 -26.09
CA LYS A 115 -7.43 -8.34 -26.32
C LYS A 115 -7.06 -7.52 -25.09
N ASP A 116 -7.10 -8.10 -23.89
CA ASP A 116 -6.67 -7.45 -22.66
C ASP A 116 -5.48 -8.19 -22.07
N ASP A 117 -4.29 -7.62 -22.22
CA ASP A 117 -3.04 -8.23 -21.75
C ASP A 117 -3.06 -8.52 -20.26
N GLY A 118 -3.77 -7.75 -19.46
CA GLY A 118 -3.91 -7.96 -18.03
C GLY A 118 -4.77 -9.18 -17.72
N ILE A 119 -5.91 -9.34 -18.38
CA ILE A 119 -6.77 -10.50 -18.22
C ILE A 119 -6.07 -11.76 -18.72
N LYS A 120 -5.41 -11.68 -19.87
CA LYS A 120 -4.61 -12.77 -20.41
C LYS A 120 -3.53 -13.21 -19.42
N TYR A 121 -2.77 -12.25 -18.87
CA TYR A 121 -1.75 -12.53 -17.86
C TYR A 121 -2.34 -13.29 -16.66
N VAL A 122 -3.49 -12.86 -16.13
CA VAL A 122 -4.14 -13.53 -15.00
C VAL A 122 -4.53 -14.95 -15.35
N ILE A 123 -5.13 -15.18 -16.53
CA ILE A 123 -5.57 -16.51 -16.96
C ILE A 123 -4.38 -17.43 -17.14
N ASP A 124 -3.34 -16.99 -17.83
CA ASP A 124 -2.14 -17.80 -18.07
C ASP A 124 -1.47 -18.25 -16.75
N HIS A 125 -1.56 -17.43 -15.65
CA HIS A 125 -0.98 -17.76 -14.35
C HIS A 125 -1.91 -18.52 -13.39
N ILE A 126 -3.20 -18.62 -13.68
CA ILE A 126 -4.13 -19.44 -12.90
C ILE A 126 -4.23 -20.87 -13.46
N THR A 127 -3.89 -21.03 -14.73
CA THR A 127 -4.01 -22.32 -15.44
C THR A 127 -2.73 -23.16 -15.42
N GLU A 128 -1.63 -22.64 -14.84
CA GLU A 128 -0.42 -23.39 -14.49
C GLU A 128 -0.56 -24.05 -13.09
#